data_1309259070b6f7199cabe97fffe1b9e4
#
_entry.id   1309259070b6f7199cabe97fffe1b9e4
#
_cell.length_a   1.000
_cell.length_b   1.000
_cell.length_c   1.000
_cell.angle_alpha   90.00
_cell.angle_beta   90.00
_cell.angle_gamma   90.00
#
_symmetry.space_group_name_H-M   'P 1'
#
loop_
_entity.id
_entity.type
_entity.pdbx_description
1 polymer ?
#
loop_
_entity_poly.entity_id
_entity_poly.type
_entity_poly.pdbx_seq_one_letter_code
_entity_poly.pdbx_strand_id
1 'polypeptide(L)'
;MAKKSFLVKTVLMSMLTAVTFTSFASCSNDDDMAYEPVSPVPTREHVADSSQRVIKFEGVDNARDMGGLVMQDGRTVCFGKLVRSGKLVKATDADVAILQDRYHLSDVFDFRFALEMSEASDRVISGVTYTQVSTMPQKLIELQEKFGAGSGQLSTPGTIDVLMKYAFDPEVQEMVKQLYPIIVTDPQSQANYGKFLHGVLDAKGGVLWHCSEGKDRSGWGSAFLLAALGASRQVIVEDFDKSNESYATEVEALSAQVRDMKGGEGAVEFIQAMVGVSTKNFEATLDLIDQQYGSMEQYLENQLGFSKEDQNLLRAKYLIAAN
;
A
#
# COMPACT_ATOMS: atom_id res chain seq x y z
N MET A 1 31.37 -26.11 37.10
CA MET A 1 30.33 -26.86 37.83
C MET A 1 29.01 -26.27 37.40
N ALA A 2 28.18 -26.91 36.85
CA ALA A 2 27.49 -28.12 36.62
C ALA A 2 26.38 -27.82 35.61
N LYS A 3 26.36 -28.62 34.56
CA LYS A 3 25.28 -28.87 33.62
C LYS A 3 23.96 -29.16 34.31
N LYS A 4 22.83 -28.72 33.74
CA LYS A 4 21.65 -29.57 33.65
C LYS A 4 20.84 -29.24 32.40
N SER A 5 20.94 -30.13 31.46
CA SER A 5 20.04 -30.51 30.41
C SER A 5 18.67 -30.84 30.98
N PHE A 6 17.56 -30.47 30.34
CA PHE A 6 16.31 -31.15 30.43
C PHE A 6 15.63 -31.32 29.08
N LEU A 7 15.37 -32.54 28.81
CA LEU A 7 14.89 -33.20 27.60
C LEU A 7 13.38 -32.98 27.38
N VAL A 8 13.03 -32.71 26.15
CA VAL A 8 11.88 -33.14 25.35
C VAL A 8 10.81 -33.96 26.05
N LYS A 9 9.55 -33.58 25.91
CA LYS A 9 8.43 -34.50 25.71
C LYS A 9 7.46 -33.96 24.67
N THR A 10 7.50 -34.62 23.52
CA THR A 10 6.52 -34.68 22.46
C THR A 10 5.19 -35.15 23.01
N VAL A 11 4.13 -34.39 22.82
CA VAL A 11 2.76 -34.90 22.85
C VAL A 11 2.09 -34.49 21.55
N LEU A 12 1.95 -35.48 20.66
CA LEU A 12 1.01 -35.43 19.55
C LEU A 12 -0.40 -35.33 20.13
N MET A 13 -1.11 -34.29 19.79
CA MET A 13 -2.56 -34.28 19.89
C MET A 13 -3.12 -33.70 18.60
N SER A 14 -3.55 -34.61 17.75
CA SER A 14 -4.32 -34.37 16.54
C SER A 14 -5.64 -33.71 16.90
N MET A 15 -5.80 -32.43 16.59
CA MET A 15 -7.12 -31.85 16.43
C MET A 15 -7.30 -31.50 14.96
N LEU A 16 -8.15 -32.27 14.33
CA LEU A 16 -8.70 -32.10 13.00
C LEU A 16 -9.64 -30.84 13.08
N THR A 17 -9.12 -29.66 12.87
CA THR A 17 -9.97 -28.52 12.56
C THR A 17 -10.15 -28.48 11.04
N ALA A 18 -11.39 -28.71 10.62
CA ALA A 18 -11.79 -28.51 9.25
C ALA A 18 -11.54 -27.05 8.87
N VAL A 19 -10.45 -26.81 8.13
CA VAL A 19 -10.22 -25.54 7.45
C VAL A 19 -11.13 -25.57 6.24
N THR A 20 -12.22 -24.84 6.31
CA THR A 20 -13.01 -24.52 5.11
C THR A 20 -12.13 -23.68 4.20
N PHE A 21 -11.57 -24.29 3.18
CA PHE A 21 -10.94 -23.59 2.07
C PHE A 21 -12.02 -22.80 1.35
N THR A 22 -12.10 -21.49 1.60
CA THR A 22 -12.75 -20.59 0.67
C THR A 22 -11.84 -20.47 -0.54
N SER A 23 -12.21 -21.12 -1.64
CA SER A 23 -11.55 -21.00 -2.92
C SER A 23 -11.69 -19.58 -3.42
N PHE A 24 -10.55 -18.88 -3.51
CA PHE A 24 -10.49 -17.57 -4.16
C PHE A 24 -10.53 -17.76 -5.68
N ALA A 25 -11.43 -17.04 -6.34
CA ALA A 25 -11.45 -17.00 -7.80
C ALA A 25 -10.13 -16.38 -8.29
N SER A 26 -9.37 -17.13 -9.09
CA SER A 26 -8.14 -16.65 -9.72
C SER A 26 -8.48 -16.07 -11.08
N CYS A 27 -8.07 -14.85 -11.37
CA CYS A 27 -8.10 -14.30 -12.73
C CYS A 27 -6.96 -14.95 -13.54
N SER A 28 -7.22 -16.02 -14.28
CA SER A 28 -6.24 -16.61 -15.19
C SER A 28 -6.61 -16.28 -16.63
N ASN A 29 -5.62 -15.76 -17.37
CA ASN A 29 -5.68 -15.67 -18.84
C ASN A 29 -4.92 -16.88 -19.42
N ASP A 30 -5.53 -18.07 -19.34
CA ASP A 30 -5.08 -19.20 -20.12
C ASP A 30 -6.04 -19.34 -21.33
N ASP A 31 -5.51 -19.03 -22.51
CA ASP A 31 -6.25 -18.95 -23.76
C ASP A 31 -6.76 -20.29 -24.33
N ASP A 32 -6.78 -21.39 -23.55
CA ASP A 32 -7.22 -22.71 -24.04
C ASP A 32 -7.84 -23.63 -22.97
N MET A 33 -8.68 -23.11 -22.07
CA MET A 33 -9.41 -24.01 -21.20
C MET A 33 -10.92 -23.74 -21.25
N ALA A 34 -11.68 -24.80 -21.53
CA ALA A 34 -13.11 -24.79 -21.47
C ALA A 34 -13.61 -24.21 -20.13
N TYR A 35 -14.51 -23.24 -20.21
CA TYR A 35 -15.13 -22.57 -19.09
C TYR A 35 -15.82 -23.60 -18.17
N GLU A 36 -15.14 -23.97 -17.08
CA GLU A 36 -15.79 -24.61 -15.95
C GLU A 36 -16.51 -23.51 -15.14
N PRO A 37 -17.74 -23.73 -14.69
CA PRO A 37 -18.45 -22.72 -13.91
C PRO A 37 -17.68 -22.44 -12.62
N VAL A 38 -17.10 -21.25 -12.55
CA VAL A 38 -16.35 -20.74 -11.40
C VAL A 38 -17.25 -20.80 -10.16
N SER A 39 -16.68 -21.25 -9.04
CA SER A 39 -17.29 -21.14 -7.71
C SER A 39 -17.93 -19.76 -7.50
N PRO A 40 -19.06 -19.65 -6.77
CA PRO A 40 -19.84 -18.42 -6.70
C PRO A 40 -18.93 -17.25 -6.34
N VAL A 41 -18.94 -16.25 -7.23
CA VAL A 41 -18.30 -14.95 -6.98
C VAL A 41 -18.80 -14.45 -5.64
N PRO A 42 -17.92 -13.94 -4.73
CA PRO A 42 -18.37 -13.43 -3.46
C PRO A 42 -19.52 -12.44 -3.66
N THR A 43 -20.61 -12.63 -2.95
CA THR A 43 -21.74 -11.69 -2.98
C THR A 43 -21.28 -10.32 -2.46
N ARG A 44 -21.99 -9.26 -2.80
CA ARG A 44 -21.69 -7.88 -2.39
C ARG A 44 -21.48 -7.74 -0.87
N GLU A 45 -22.13 -8.57 -0.07
CA GLU A 45 -21.96 -8.66 1.38
C GLU A 45 -20.59 -9.21 1.79
N HIS A 46 -20.01 -10.14 1.03
CA HIS A 46 -18.66 -10.65 1.26
C HIS A 46 -17.56 -9.66 0.84
N VAL A 47 -17.86 -8.82 -0.12
CA VAL A 47 -16.94 -7.78 -0.63
C VAL A 47 -16.82 -6.61 0.37
N ALA A 48 -17.85 -6.35 1.16
CA ALA A 48 -17.89 -5.28 2.15
C ALA A 48 -17.03 -5.58 3.40
N ASP A 49 -16.61 -6.83 3.65
CA ASP A 49 -15.77 -7.17 4.78
C ASP A 49 -14.30 -6.84 4.49
N SER A 50 -13.91 -5.63 4.86
CA SER A 50 -12.54 -5.14 4.71
C SER A 50 -11.50 -6.00 5.45
N SER A 51 -11.91 -6.82 6.42
CA SER A 51 -11.02 -7.71 7.18
C SER A 51 -10.45 -8.83 6.30
N GLN A 52 -11.16 -9.24 5.23
CA GLN A 52 -10.69 -10.26 4.28
C GLN A 52 -9.52 -9.77 3.41
N ARG A 53 -9.37 -8.46 3.28
CA ARG A 53 -8.31 -7.84 2.49
C ARG A 53 -6.98 -7.73 3.25
N VAL A 54 -7.01 -7.69 4.57
CA VAL A 54 -5.81 -7.58 5.40
C VAL A 54 -4.99 -8.87 5.29
N ILE A 55 -3.73 -8.74 4.90
CA ILE A 55 -2.78 -9.85 4.88
C ILE A 55 -1.97 -9.78 6.16
N LYS A 56 -2.09 -10.82 6.98
CA LYS A 56 -1.34 -10.92 8.23
C LYS A 56 0.05 -11.51 7.96
N PHE A 57 0.99 -10.66 7.60
CA PHE A 57 2.40 -11.00 7.56
C PHE A 57 3.03 -10.86 8.94
N GLU A 58 4.13 -11.59 9.17
CA GLU A 58 4.90 -11.53 10.42
C GLU A 58 5.89 -10.37 10.42
N GLY A 59 6.49 -10.08 9.26
CA GLY A 59 7.57 -9.08 9.11
C GLY A 59 7.27 -7.94 8.14
N VAL A 60 6.05 -7.85 7.59
CA VAL A 60 5.69 -6.81 6.61
C VAL A 60 4.43 -6.07 7.08
N ASP A 61 4.59 -4.77 7.27
CA ASP A 61 3.52 -3.91 7.77
C ASP A 61 2.55 -3.47 6.67
N ASN A 62 1.35 -3.06 7.07
CA ASN A 62 0.34 -2.39 6.23
C ASN A 62 0.02 -3.16 4.93
N ALA A 63 0.02 -4.50 5.00
CA ALA A 63 -0.19 -5.36 3.85
C ALA A 63 -1.66 -5.67 3.61
N ARG A 64 -2.11 -5.51 2.36
CA ARG A 64 -3.47 -5.86 1.96
C ARG A 64 -3.61 -6.24 0.50
N ASP A 65 -4.56 -7.13 0.23
CA ASP A 65 -5.05 -7.50 -1.09
C ASP A 65 -6.01 -6.41 -1.59
N MET A 66 -5.89 -6.03 -2.84
CA MET A 66 -6.83 -5.08 -3.48
C MET A 66 -8.09 -5.78 -3.98
N GLY A 67 -8.14 -7.11 -3.92
CA GLY A 67 -9.31 -7.90 -4.26
C GLY A 67 -10.55 -7.52 -3.44
N GLY A 68 -11.72 -7.74 -4.01
CA GLY A 68 -13.00 -7.46 -3.37
C GLY A 68 -13.47 -6.00 -3.44
N LEU A 69 -12.66 -5.06 -3.93
CA LEU A 69 -13.10 -3.68 -4.15
C LEU A 69 -14.07 -3.60 -5.33
N VAL A 70 -15.19 -2.93 -5.13
CA VAL A 70 -16.26 -2.79 -6.13
C VAL A 70 -16.07 -1.52 -6.94
N MET A 71 -16.06 -1.66 -8.27
CA MET A 71 -15.94 -0.56 -9.20
C MET A 71 -17.32 0.09 -9.47
N GLN A 72 -17.33 1.26 -10.11
CA GLN A 72 -18.58 1.99 -10.39
C GLN A 72 -19.56 1.20 -11.27
N ASP A 73 -19.08 0.33 -12.13
CA ASP A 73 -19.88 -0.53 -13.00
C ASP A 73 -20.36 -1.83 -12.32
N GLY A 74 -20.06 -1.99 -11.03
CA GLY A 74 -20.45 -3.15 -10.22
C GLY A 74 -19.48 -4.32 -10.30
N ARG A 75 -18.49 -4.31 -11.21
CA ARG A 75 -17.44 -5.34 -11.24
C ARG A 75 -16.54 -5.22 -10.01
N THR A 76 -15.88 -6.32 -9.69
CA THR A 76 -15.07 -6.44 -8.46
C THR A 76 -13.64 -6.81 -8.82
N VAL A 77 -12.67 -6.24 -8.11
CA VAL A 77 -11.24 -6.61 -8.27
C VAL A 77 -11.03 -8.06 -7.83
N CYS A 78 -10.34 -8.85 -8.65
CA CYS A 78 -9.97 -10.22 -8.33
C CYS A 78 -9.09 -10.28 -7.07
N PHE A 79 -9.37 -11.23 -6.17
CA PHE A 79 -8.46 -11.56 -5.07
C PHE A 79 -7.19 -12.27 -5.55
N GLY A 80 -6.11 -12.16 -4.76
CA GLY A 80 -4.89 -12.94 -4.97
C GLY A 80 -4.01 -12.46 -6.11
N LYS A 81 -4.22 -11.24 -6.62
CA LYS A 81 -3.45 -10.69 -7.75
C LYS A 81 -2.74 -9.38 -7.45
N LEU A 82 -3.30 -8.52 -6.67
CA LEU A 82 -2.83 -7.15 -6.46
C LEU A 82 -2.64 -6.90 -4.96
N VAL A 83 -1.40 -6.72 -4.53
CA VAL A 83 -1.02 -6.56 -3.13
C VAL A 83 -0.28 -5.24 -2.94
N ARG A 84 -0.66 -4.45 -1.93
CA ARG A 84 0.16 -3.34 -1.45
C ARG A 84 0.65 -3.60 -0.04
N SER A 85 1.85 -3.09 0.29
CA SER A 85 2.44 -3.29 1.62
C SER A 85 3.48 -2.21 1.97
N GLY A 86 4.03 -2.29 3.17
CA GLY A 86 5.32 -1.71 3.53
C GLY A 86 6.48 -2.50 2.91
N LYS A 87 7.71 -2.05 3.18
CA LYS A 87 8.95 -2.67 2.67
C LYS A 87 9.09 -4.13 3.11
N LEU A 88 9.72 -4.94 2.25
CA LEU A 88 9.89 -6.38 2.47
C LEU A 88 11.17 -6.74 3.26
N VAL A 89 11.84 -5.79 3.86
CA VAL A 89 13.13 -5.94 4.56
C VAL A 89 13.10 -7.03 5.64
N LYS A 90 12.00 -7.10 6.38
CA LYS A 90 11.81 -8.06 7.48
C LYS A 90 10.88 -9.22 7.10
N ALA A 91 10.54 -9.40 5.83
CA ALA A 91 9.70 -10.51 5.41
C ALA A 91 10.29 -11.85 5.87
N THR A 92 9.46 -12.69 6.51
CA THR A 92 9.86 -14.01 7.01
C THR A 92 9.71 -15.07 5.93
N ASP A 93 10.14 -16.32 6.21
CA ASP A 93 9.90 -17.45 5.30
C ASP A 93 8.40 -17.73 5.15
N ALA A 94 7.62 -17.52 6.22
CA ALA A 94 6.17 -17.64 6.18
C ALA A 94 5.52 -16.56 5.28
N ASP A 95 5.99 -15.32 5.35
CA ASP A 95 5.53 -14.23 4.49
C ASP A 95 5.83 -14.52 3.01
N VAL A 96 7.04 -14.99 2.73
CA VAL A 96 7.45 -15.39 1.37
C VAL A 96 6.59 -16.53 0.84
N ALA A 97 6.30 -17.54 1.66
CA ALA A 97 5.43 -18.67 1.28
C ALA A 97 4.01 -18.16 0.92
N ILE A 98 3.45 -17.25 1.71
CA ILE A 98 2.15 -16.62 1.39
C ILE A 98 2.20 -15.91 0.04
N LEU A 99 3.25 -15.11 -0.22
CA LEU A 99 3.40 -14.38 -1.48
C LEU A 99 3.57 -15.31 -2.69
N GLN A 100 4.31 -16.40 -2.54
CA GLN A 100 4.52 -17.37 -3.61
C GLN A 100 3.33 -18.29 -3.84
N ASP A 101 2.79 -18.90 -2.78
CA ASP A 101 1.80 -19.96 -2.90
C ASP A 101 0.38 -19.42 -3.12
N ARG A 102 0.03 -18.32 -2.44
CA ARG A 102 -1.31 -17.72 -2.53
C ARG A 102 -1.42 -16.68 -3.63
N TYR A 103 -0.40 -15.82 -3.78
CA TYR A 103 -0.43 -14.69 -4.71
C TYR A 103 0.28 -15.00 -6.03
N HIS A 104 1.05 -16.09 -6.11
CA HIS A 104 1.89 -16.40 -7.27
C HIS A 104 2.69 -15.18 -7.74
N LEU A 105 3.34 -14.52 -6.75
CA LEU A 105 4.01 -13.24 -6.93
C LEU A 105 5.04 -13.34 -8.05
N SER A 106 4.91 -12.49 -9.06
CA SER A 106 5.83 -12.40 -10.19
C SER A 106 6.60 -11.08 -10.23
N ASP A 107 6.00 -10.00 -9.72
CA ASP A 107 6.55 -8.66 -9.84
C ASP A 107 6.41 -7.86 -8.54
N VAL A 108 7.48 -7.15 -8.17
CA VAL A 108 7.52 -6.19 -7.08
C VAL A 108 7.92 -4.82 -7.61
N PHE A 109 7.11 -3.80 -7.33
CA PHE A 109 7.41 -2.40 -7.63
C PHE A 109 7.76 -1.66 -6.34
N ASP A 110 8.99 -1.15 -6.25
CA ASP A 110 9.49 -0.41 -5.11
C ASP A 110 9.52 1.09 -5.43
N PHE A 111 8.68 1.86 -4.72
CA PHE A 111 8.58 3.32 -4.87
C PHE A 111 9.64 4.10 -4.08
N ARG A 112 10.53 3.43 -3.36
CA ARG A 112 11.60 4.07 -2.59
C ARG A 112 12.68 4.62 -3.50
N PHE A 113 13.36 5.66 -3.05
CA PHE A 113 14.55 6.17 -3.73
C PHE A 113 15.82 5.41 -3.29
N ALA A 114 16.91 5.60 -4.03
CA ALA A 114 18.11 4.76 -3.90
C ALA A 114 18.71 4.70 -2.49
N LEU A 115 18.70 5.82 -1.74
CA LEU A 115 19.25 5.84 -0.39
C LEU A 115 18.42 4.97 0.57
N GLU A 116 17.08 5.07 0.54
CA GLU A 116 16.21 4.21 1.36
C GLU A 116 16.46 2.72 1.11
N MET A 117 16.69 2.35 -0.17
CA MET A 117 16.98 0.96 -0.54
C MET A 117 18.36 0.52 -0.08
N SER A 118 19.36 1.41 -0.12
CA SER A 118 20.73 1.08 0.33
C SER A 118 20.84 0.90 1.84
N GLU A 119 20.01 1.64 2.60
CA GLU A 119 19.95 1.53 4.06
C GLU A 119 19.13 0.32 4.53
N ALA A 120 18.14 -0.09 3.75
CA ALA A 120 17.21 -1.15 4.11
C ALA A 120 16.77 -1.93 2.86
N SER A 121 17.63 -2.82 2.36
CA SER A 121 17.36 -3.66 1.19
C SER A 121 16.26 -4.68 1.48
N ASP A 122 15.33 -4.86 0.52
CA ASP A 122 14.30 -5.86 0.64
C ASP A 122 14.85 -7.29 0.62
N ARG A 123 14.12 -8.18 1.24
CA ARG A 123 14.33 -9.60 1.07
C ARG A 123 14.02 -9.99 -0.38
N VAL A 124 14.99 -10.62 -1.04
CA VAL A 124 14.84 -11.13 -2.41
C VAL A 124 14.01 -12.44 -2.38
N ILE A 125 12.95 -12.48 -3.17
CA ILE A 125 12.09 -13.66 -3.38
C ILE A 125 12.46 -14.29 -4.71
N SER A 126 12.78 -15.57 -4.70
CA SER A 126 13.22 -16.28 -5.93
C SER A 126 12.12 -16.29 -6.98
N GLY A 127 12.50 -16.04 -8.24
CA GLY A 127 11.58 -16.03 -9.38
C GLY A 127 10.74 -14.74 -9.51
N VAL A 128 10.97 -13.73 -8.67
CA VAL A 128 10.25 -12.46 -8.69
C VAL A 128 11.09 -11.36 -9.32
N THR A 129 10.50 -10.58 -10.20
CA THR A 129 11.11 -9.40 -10.81
C THR A 129 10.94 -8.18 -9.89
N TYR A 130 12.04 -7.51 -9.57
CA TYR A 130 12.03 -6.28 -8.77
C TYR A 130 12.27 -5.08 -9.67
N THR A 131 11.34 -4.14 -9.67
CA THR A 131 11.44 -2.90 -10.45
C THR A 131 11.41 -1.70 -9.52
N GLN A 132 12.51 -0.97 -9.44
CA GLN A 132 12.53 0.31 -8.73
C GLN A 132 11.88 1.38 -9.61
N VAL A 133 10.88 2.05 -9.07
CA VAL A 133 10.16 3.17 -9.69
C VAL A 133 9.99 4.28 -8.65
N SER A 134 11.10 4.93 -8.28
CA SER A 134 11.10 5.98 -7.25
C SER A 134 10.10 7.08 -7.58
N THR A 135 9.13 7.25 -6.69
CA THR A 135 8.10 8.30 -6.79
C THR A 135 8.28 9.40 -5.73
N MET A 136 9.51 9.51 -5.20
CA MET A 136 9.89 10.59 -4.29
C MET A 136 10.57 11.70 -5.10
N PRO A 137 9.93 12.87 -5.27
CA PRO A 137 10.53 14.01 -5.95
C PRO A 137 11.79 14.49 -5.27
N GLN A 138 12.78 14.94 -6.05
CA GLN A 138 14.08 15.41 -5.55
C GLN A 138 13.92 16.53 -4.50
N LYS A 139 12.96 17.43 -4.69
CA LYS A 139 12.64 18.49 -3.73
C LYS A 139 12.24 17.95 -2.36
N LEU A 140 11.50 16.84 -2.31
CA LEU A 140 11.11 16.21 -1.03
C LEU A 140 12.27 15.47 -0.37
N ILE A 141 13.17 14.87 -1.16
CA ILE A 141 14.41 14.25 -0.67
C ILE A 141 15.27 15.32 0.02
N GLU A 142 15.50 16.45 -0.62
CA GLU A 142 16.27 17.59 -0.07
C GLU A 142 15.65 18.13 1.22
N LEU A 143 14.32 18.24 1.28
CA LEU A 143 13.62 18.65 2.49
C LEU A 143 13.77 17.63 3.61
N GLN A 144 13.65 16.34 3.28
CA GLN A 144 13.82 15.26 4.25
C GLN A 144 15.24 15.25 4.82
N GLU A 145 16.26 15.42 4.00
CA GLU A 145 17.67 15.53 4.43
C GLU A 145 17.90 16.76 5.33
N LYS A 146 17.32 17.92 4.96
CA LYS A 146 17.42 19.16 5.75
C LYS A 146 16.87 19.00 7.17
N PHE A 147 15.76 18.28 7.32
CA PHE A 147 15.12 18.09 8.63
C PHE A 147 15.58 16.83 9.38
N GLY A 148 16.46 16.03 8.79
CA GLY A 148 16.96 14.78 9.41
C GLY A 148 15.85 13.75 9.63
N ALA A 149 14.74 13.87 8.93
CA ALA A 149 13.60 12.98 9.04
C ALA A 149 13.82 11.72 8.19
N GLY A 150 14.73 10.85 8.61
CA GLY A 150 14.80 9.49 8.12
C GLY A 150 13.55 8.71 8.54
N SER A 151 12.97 7.92 7.63
CA SER A 151 11.86 7.02 7.94
C SER A 151 12.26 6.11 9.11
N GLY A 152 11.58 6.20 10.25
CA GLY A 152 11.77 5.34 11.41
C GLY A 152 12.38 5.97 12.64
N GLN A 153 12.71 7.28 12.66
CA GLN A 153 13.26 7.93 13.85
C GLN A 153 12.23 8.49 14.84
N LEU A 154 10.95 8.47 14.49
CA LEU A 154 9.89 9.04 15.35
C LEU A 154 9.61 8.24 16.62
N SER A 155 10.06 7.00 16.72
CA SER A 155 9.89 6.14 17.90
C SER A 155 11.09 6.05 18.83
N THR A 156 12.12 6.91 18.66
CA THR A 156 13.35 6.90 19.48
C THR A 156 13.21 7.80 20.74
N PRO A 157 13.88 7.47 21.87
CA PRO A 157 13.89 8.35 23.05
C PRO A 157 14.36 9.77 22.72
N GLY A 158 13.61 10.79 23.16
CA GLY A 158 13.81 12.19 22.76
C GLY A 158 12.90 12.67 21.64
N THR A 159 12.13 11.77 21.05
CA THR A 159 11.23 12.03 19.92
C THR A 159 10.14 13.07 20.23
N ILE A 160 9.63 13.13 21.47
CA ILE A 160 8.53 14.04 21.83
C ILE A 160 8.92 15.50 21.66
N ASP A 161 10.12 15.90 22.12
CA ASP A 161 10.61 17.28 21.95
C ASP A 161 10.81 17.62 20.46
N VAL A 162 11.27 16.65 19.67
CA VAL A 162 11.43 16.80 18.23
C VAL A 162 10.08 16.89 17.54
N LEU A 163 9.11 16.03 17.91
CA LEU A 163 7.74 16.08 17.41
C LEU A 163 7.08 17.43 17.71
N MET A 164 7.15 17.88 18.97
CA MET A 164 6.62 19.17 19.39
C MET A 164 7.25 20.33 18.63
N LYS A 165 8.58 20.30 18.43
CA LYS A 165 9.26 21.30 17.62
C LYS A 165 8.77 21.32 16.18
N TYR A 166 8.68 20.17 15.53
CA TYR A 166 8.28 20.07 14.12
C TYR A 166 6.77 20.33 13.93
N ALA A 167 5.92 19.94 14.88
CA ALA A 167 4.50 20.22 14.83
C ALA A 167 4.16 21.72 14.74
N PHE A 168 5.05 22.60 15.17
CA PHE A 168 4.86 24.04 15.17
C PHE A 168 5.86 24.79 14.27
N ASP A 169 6.74 24.08 13.56
CA ASP A 169 7.64 24.66 12.58
C ASP A 169 6.90 24.97 11.29
N PRO A 170 6.80 26.24 10.85
CA PRO A 170 6.04 26.61 9.66
C PRO A 170 6.56 25.94 8.37
N GLU A 171 7.87 25.71 8.23
CA GLU A 171 8.45 25.04 7.07
C GLU A 171 8.06 23.56 7.03
N VAL A 172 8.06 22.90 8.19
CA VAL A 172 7.64 21.49 8.30
C VAL A 172 6.14 21.34 8.05
N GLN A 173 5.33 22.24 8.60
CA GLN A 173 3.88 22.25 8.35
C GLN A 173 3.57 22.46 6.87
N GLU A 174 4.28 23.35 6.19
CA GLU A 174 4.11 23.55 4.76
C GLU A 174 4.57 22.33 3.97
N MET A 175 5.68 21.70 4.35
CA MET A 175 6.16 20.45 3.74
C MET A 175 5.10 19.35 3.83
N VAL A 176 4.47 19.14 4.99
CA VAL A 176 3.41 18.14 5.19
C VAL A 176 2.21 18.41 4.27
N LYS A 177 1.80 19.66 4.12
CA LYS A 177 0.71 20.04 3.21
C LYS A 177 1.08 19.83 1.75
N GLN A 178 2.33 20.08 1.38
CA GLN A 178 2.82 20.00 0.00
C GLN A 178 3.27 18.61 -0.42
N LEU A 179 3.34 17.65 0.51
CA LEU A 179 3.83 16.30 0.24
C LEU A 179 3.10 15.65 -0.95
N TYR A 180 1.78 15.54 -0.88
CA TYR A 180 1.00 14.90 -1.93
C TYR A 180 0.88 15.74 -3.21
N PRO A 181 0.63 17.08 -3.15
CA PRO A 181 0.71 17.93 -4.32
C PRO A 181 2.02 17.78 -5.10
N ILE A 182 3.16 17.81 -4.43
CA ILE A 182 4.47 17.64 -5.09
C ILE A 182 4.60 16.25 -5.72
N ILE A 183 4.20 15.19 -5.05
CA ILE A 183 4.24 13.83 -5.60
C ILE A 183 3.45 13.72 -6.90
N VAL A 184 2.24 14.27 -6.96
CA VAL A 184 1.37 14.13 -8.14
C VAL A 184 1.69 15.12 -9.26
N THR A 185 2.40 16.22 -8.99
CA THR A 185 2.74 17.23 -10.00
C THR A 185 4.17 17.11 -10.53
N ASP A 186 5.02 16.31 -9.88
CA ASP A 186 6.41 16.11 -10.31
C ASP A 186 6.46 15.20 -11.55
N PRO A 187 7.11 15.64 -12.66
CA PRO A 187 7.12 14.87 -13.89
C PRO A 187 7.82 13.51 -13.77
N GLN A 188 8.82 13.38 -12.90
CA GLN A 188 9.50 12.10 -12.69
C GLN A 188 8.62 11.12 -11.93
N SER A 189 7.92 11.60 -10.90
CA SER A 189 6.93 10.80 -10.17
C SER A 189 5.81 10.34 -11.09
N GLN A 190 5.26 11.24 -11.92
CA GLN A 190 4.24 10.93 -12.92
C GLN A 190 4.72 9.82 -13.87
N ALA A 191 5.89 9.99 -14.48
CA ALA A 191 6.47 8.99 -15.38
C ALA A 191 6.68 7.62 -14.69
N ASN A 192 7.08 7.62 -13.42
CA ASN A 192 7.31 6.39 -12.67
C ASN A 192 6.01 5.71 -12.22
N TYR A 193 4.95 6.45 -11.87
CA TYR A 193 3.62 5.86 -11.68
C TYR A 193 3.05 5.31 -13.00
N GLY A 194 3.30 5.96 -14.13
CA GLY A 194 2.98 5.41 -15.45
C GLY A 194 3.67 4.07 -15.72
N LYS A 195 4.99 3.98 -15.46
CA LYS A 195 5.74 2.71 -15.56
C LYS A 195 5.19 1.63 -14.63
N PHE A 196 4.78 1.99 -13.42
CA PHE A 196 4.14 1.07 -12.50
C PHE A 196 2.83 0.52 -13.07
N LEU A 197 1.94 1.37 -13.59
CA LEU A 197 0.66 0.93 -14.17
C LEU A 197 0.85 0.00 -15.37
N HIS A 198 1.77 0.34 -16.28
CA HIS A 198 2.14 -0.54 -17.40
C HIS A 198 2.72 -1.86 -16.90
N GLY A 199 3.60 -1.83 -15.90
CA GLY A 199 4.16 -3.04 -15.31
C GLY A 199 3.09 -3.93 -14.66
N VAL A 200 2.08 -3.37 -14.00
CA VAL A 200 0.92 -4.11 -13.50
C VAL A 200 0.13 -4.73 -14.66
N LEU A 201 -0.07 -3.98 -15.75
CA LEU A 201 -0.74 -4.49 -16.94
C LEU A 201 0.01 -5.66 -17.58
N ASP A 202 1.35 -5.60 -17.63
CA ASP A 202 2.19 -6.61 -18.30
C ASP A 202 2.50 -7.84 -17.43
N ALA A 203 2.36 -7.75 -16.09
CA ALA A 203 2.69 -8.81 -15.14
C ALA A 203 1.98 -10.12 -15.47
N LYS A 204 2.66 -11.26 -15.28
CA LYS A 204 2.12 -12.60 -15.58
C LYS A 204 1.55 -13.32 -14.35
N GLY A 205 1.88 -12.84 -13.15
CA GLY A 205 1.43 -13.40 -11.88
C GLY A 205 0.86 -12.32 -10.96
N GLY A 206 0.97 -12.54 -9.65
CA GLY A 206 0.63 -11.54 -8.65
C GLY A 206 1.62 -10.39 -8.65
N VAL A 207 1.13 -9.20 -8.35
CA VAL A 207 1.91 -7.97 -8.27
C VAL A 207 1.86 -7.41 -6.86
N LEU A 208 3.03 -7.04 -6.32
CA LEU A 208 3.13 -6.30 -5.07
C LEU A 208 3.78 -4.95 -5.33
N TRP A 209 3.24 -3.89 -4.73
CA TRP A 209 3.91 -2.59 -4.71
C TRP A 209 4.02 -2.06 -3.29
N HIS A 210 5.13 -1.40 -3.02
CA HIS A 210 5.41 -0.86 -1.71
C HIS A 210 6.26 0.42 -1.76
N CYS A 211 6.33 1.09 -0.62
CA CYS A 211 7.35 2.07 -0.29
C CYS A 211 7.97 1.71 1.06
N SER A 212 8.41 2.65 1.89
CA SER A 212 8.97 2.33 3.20
C SER A 212 7.91 1.79 4.17
N GLU A 213 6.75 2.47 4.27
CA GLU A 213 5.67 2.12 5.21
C GLU A 213 4.37 1.68 4.50
N GLY A 214 4.35 1.63 3.17
CA GLY A 214 3.18 1.20 2.40
C GLY A 214 1.98 2.15 2.47
N LYS A 215 2.15 3.39 2.93
CA LYS A 215 1.05 4.34 3.15
C LYS A 215 0.97 5.42 2.05
N ASP A 216 1.88 6.38 1.99
CA ASP A 216 1.80 7.56 1.13
C ASP A 216 2.01 7.24 -0.36
N ARG A 217 3.23 6.90 -0.76
CA ARG A 217 3.59 6.58 -2.16
C ARG A 217 2.86 5.36 -2.68
N SER A 218 2.76 4.31 -1.87
CA SER A 218 1.95 3.12 -2.19
C SER A 218 0.47 3.44 -2.27
N GLY A 219 0.00 4.40 -1.47
CA GLY A 219 -1.36 4.91 -1.49
C GLY A 219 -1.69 5.60 -2.82
N TRP A 220 -0.79 6.46 -3.32
CA TRP A 220 -0.95 7.09 -4.64
C TRP A 220 -0.88 6.06 -5.77
N GLY A 221 0.02 5.07 -5.70
CA GLY A 221 0.03 3.96 -6.66
C GLY A 221 -1.30 3.21 -6.68
N SER A 222 -1.87 2.94 -5.50
CA SER A 222 -3.21 2.33 -5.40
C SER A 222 -4.31 3.23 -5.95
N ALA A 223 -4.25 4.54 -5.67
CA ALA A 223 -5.24 5.50 -6.15
C ALA A 223 -5.31 5.54 -7.68
N PHE A 224 -4.15 5.61 -8.34
CA PHE A 224 -4.08 5.59 -9.80
C PHE A 224 -4.52 4.24 -10.38
N LEU A 225 -4.13 3.13 -9.78
CA LEU A 225 -4.55 1.80 -10.19
C LEU A 225 -6.07 1.62 -10.04
N LEU A 226 -6.64 2.01 -8.91
CA LEU A 226 -8.08 1.94 -8.66
C LEU A 226 -8.87 2.85 -9.60
N ALA A 227 -8.37 4.06 -9.86
CA ALA A 227 -8.98 4.97 -10.84
C ALA A 227 -8.98 4.35 -12.25
N ALA A 228 -7.86 3.76 -12.68
CA ALA A 228 -7.75 3.05 -13.95
C ALA A 228 -8.71 1.86 -14.04
N LEU A 229 -8.93 1.15 -12.93
CA LEU A 229 -9.92 0.08 -12.83
C LEU A 229 -11.37 0.59 -12.82
N GLY A 230 -11.62 1.87 -12.60
CA GLY A 230 -12.94 2.49 -12.58
C GLY A 230 -13.58 2.58 -11.21
N ALA A 231 -12.79 2.64 -10.15
CA ALA A 231 -13.28 2.87 -8.80
C ALA A 231 -13.89 4.27 -8.65
N SER A 232 -14.86 4.41 -7.74
CA SER A 232 -15.33 5.72 -7.32
C SER A 232 -14.28 6.44 -6.48
N ARG A 233 -14.35 7.78 -6.41
CA ARG A 233 -13.51 8.58 -5.50
C ARG A 233 -13.61 8.08 -4.06
N GLN A 234 -14.81 7.72 -3.61
CA GLN A 234 -15.03 7.18 -2.27
C GLN A 234 -14.20 5.92 -2.00
N VAL A 235 -14.21 4.94 -2.92
CA VAL A 235 -13.42 3.69 -2.79
C VAL A 235 -11.92 3.99 -2.74
N ILE A 236 -11.44 4.96 -3.53
CA ILE A 236 -10.05 5.39 -3.55
C ILE A 236 -9.65 6.01 -2.19
N VAL A 237 -10.48 6.90 -1.66
CA VAL A 237 -10.24 7.58 -0.37
C VAL A 237 -10.29 6.57 0.79
N GLU A 238 -11.27 5.67 0.81
CA GLU A 238 -11.40 4.62 1.82
C GLU A 238 -10.19 3.67 1.82
N ASP A 239 -9.69 3.27 0.63
CA ASP A 239 -8.47 2.44 0.58
C ASP A 239 -7.24 3.22 1.07
N PHE A 240 -7.13 4.51 0.75
CA PHE A 240 -6.03 5.32 1.25
C PHE A 240 -6.06 5.44 2.77
N ASP A 241 -7.24 5.77 3.33
CA ASP A 241 -7.47 5.94 4.77
C ASP A 241 -7.23 4.65 5.57
N LYS A 242 -7.40 3.48 4.94
CA LYS A 242 -7.19 2.17 5.57
C LYS A 242 -5.79 2.02 6.20
N SER A 243 -4.80 2.76 5.72
CA SER A 243 -3.46 2.79 6.32
C SER A 243 -3.48 3.34 7.76
N ASN A 244 -4.44 4.18 8.12
CA ASN A 244 -4.60 4.69 9.49
C ASN A 244 -4.91 3.57 10.50
N GLU A 245 -5.60 2.52 10.09
CA GLU A 245 -5.85 1.36 10.96
C GLU A 245 -4.55 0.60 11.29
N SER A 246 -3.64 0.49 10.32
CA SER A 246 -2.35 -0.19 10.52
C SER A 246 -1.43 0.54 11.50
N TYR A 247 -1.53 1.86 11.56
CA TYR A 247 -0.69 2.72 12.41
C TYR A 247 -1.43 3.29 13.62
N ALA A 248 -2.68 2.90 13.88
CA ALA A 248 -3.52 3.45 14.95
C ALA A 248 -2.89 3.33 16.33
N THR A 249 -2.25 2.20 16.63
CA THR A 249 -1.58 1.97 17.93
C THR A 249 -0.40 2.91 18.14
N GLU A 250 0.41 3.14 17.11
CA GLU A 250 1.57 4.03 17.18
C GLU A 250 1.13 5.50 17.27
N VAL A 251 0.15 5.89 16.46
CA VAL A 251 -0.46 7.23 16.51
C VAL A 251 -1.01 7.52 17.92
N GLU A 252 -1.78 6.60 18.51
CA GLU A 252 -2.33 6.79 19.84
C GLU A 252 -1.25 6.83 20.93
N ALA A 253 -0.25 5.96 20.85
CA ALA A 253 0.85 5.94 21.81
C ALA A 253 1.66 7.24 21.82
N LEU A 254 1.90 7.86 20.67
CA LEU A 254 2.58 9.15 20.55
C LEU A 254 1.64 10.31 20.94
N SER A 255 0.39 10.26 20.50
CA SER A 255 -0.61 11.28 20.78
C SER A 255 -0.90 11.40 22.28
N ALA A 256 -0.98 10.28 23.00
CA ALA A 256 -1.18 10.27 24.44
C ALA A 256 -0.07 11.01 25.21
N GLN A 257 1.16 11.02 24.67
CA GLN A 257 2.31 11.69 25.33
C GLN A 257 2.27 13.21 25.15
N VAL A 258 1.61 13.73 24.13
CA VAL A 258 1.58 15.17 23.80
C VAL A 258 0.24 15.84 24.11
N ARG A 259 -0.85 15.08 24.25
CA ARG A 259 -2.23 15.58 24.34
C ARG A 259 -2.43 16.65 25.41
N ASP A 260 -1.85 16.44 26.58
CA ASP A 260 -1.98 17.35 27.74
C ASP A 260 -0.90 18.45 27.75
N MET A 261 0.00 18.49 26.78
CA MET A 261 1.01 19.52 26.65
C MET A 261 0.42 20.80 26.02
N LYS A 262 1.06 21.93 26.26
CA LYS A 262 0.67 23.19 25.61
C LYS A 262 0.78 23.04 24.09
N GLY A 263 -0.35 23.19 23.39
CA GLY A 263 -0.42 22.97 21.94
C GLY A 263 -0.63 21.50 21.54
N GLY A 264 -0.97 20.62 22.48
CA GLY A 264 -1.09 19.18 22.24
C GLY A 264 -2.03 18.80 21.10
N GLU A 265 -3.14 19.51 20.89
CA GLU A 265 -4.07 19.26 19.77
C GLU A 265 -3.36 19.38 18.39
N GLY A 266 -2.61 20.48 18.18
CA GLY A 266 -1.84 20.66 16.94
C GLY A 266 -0.74 19.61 16.75
N ALA A 267 -0.12 19.15 17.85
CA ALA A 267 0.85 18.07 17.80
C ALA A 267 0.20 16.72 17.49
N VAL A 268 -1.02 16.44 17.98
CA VAL A 268 -1.79 15.23 17.63
C VAL A 268 -2.13 15.22 16.15
N GLU A 269 -2.60 16.34 15.57
CA GLU A 269 -2.86 16.45 14.13
C GLU A 269 -1.58 16.18 13.30
N PHE A 270 -0.44 16.72 13.74
CA PHE A 270 0.85 16.49 13.10
C PHE A 270 1.27 15.02 13.18
N ILE A 271 1.14 14.37 14.35
CA ILE A 271 1.42 12.94 14.53
C ILE A 271 0.53 12.11 13.60
N GLN A 272 -0.77 12.41 13.53
CA GLN A 272 -1.68 11.73 12.63
C GLN A 272 -1.25 11.84 11.16
N ALA A 273 -0.80 13.01 10.73
CA ALA A 273 -0.35 13.23 9.35
C ALA A 273 0.99 12.56 9.03
N MET A 274 1.89 12.44 10.01
CA MET A 274 3.24 11.91 9.81
C MET A 274 3.36 10.41 10.04
N VAL A 275 2.72 9.88 11.08
CA VAL A 275 2.73 8.46 11.45
C VAL A 275 1.64 7.70 10.71
N GLY A 276 0.43 8.21 10.69
CA GLY A 276 -0.67 7.77 9.84
C GLY A 276 -0.61 8.39 8.44
N VAL A 277 -1.79 8.66 7.87
CA VAL A 277 -1.97 9.44 6.64
C VAL A 277 -2.97 10.57 6.86
N SER A 278 -2.79 11.68 6.13
CA SER A 278 -3.76 12.78 6.11
C SER A 278 -4.76 12.59 4.97
N THR A 279 -5.90 12.00 5.26
CA THR A 279 -7.01 11.84 4.30
C THR A 279 -7.45 13.20 3.76
N LYS A 280 -7.47 14.24 4.60
CA LYS A 280 -7.77 15.62 4.21
C LYS A 280 -6.81 16.15 3.13
N ASN A 281 -5.50 15.96 3.31
CA ASN A 281 -4.50 16.40 2.32
C ASN A 281 -4.58 15.55 1.05
N PHE A 282 -4.92 14.27 1.18
CA PHE A 282 -5.12 13.39 0.04
C PHE A 282 -6.32 13.83 -0.81
N GLU A 283 -7.48 14.09 -0.19
CA GLU A 283 -8.67 14.59 -0.87
C GLU A 283 -8.45 15.95 -1.53
N ALA A 284 -7.77 16.89 -0.83
CA ALA A 284 -7.40 18.18 -1.40
C ALA A 284 -6.47 18.03 -2.62
N THR A 285 -5.64 16.96 -2.64
CA THR A 285 -4.76 16.70 -3.79
C THR A 285 -5.53 16.03 -4.94
N LEU A 286 -6.55 15.23 -4.68
CA LEU A 286 -7.48 14.76 -5.71
C LEU A 286 -8.21 15.95 -6.36
N ASP A 287 -8.66 16.93 -5.56
CA ASP A 287 -9.27 18.16 -6.06
C ASP A 287 -8.29 18.98 -6.92
N LEU A 288 -7.01 19.02 -6.53
CA LEU A 288 -5.96 19.66 -7.32
C LEU A 288 -5.76 18.96 -8.67
N ILE A 289 -5.79 17.62 -8.72
CA ILE A 289 -5.73 16.86 -9.97
C ILE A 289 -6.91 17.27 -10.88
N ASP A 290 -8.13 17.28 -10.36
CA ASP A 290 -9.31 17.66 -11.12
C ASP A 290 -9.22 19.11 -11.62
N GLN A 291 -8.73 20.04 -10.80
CA GLN A 291 -8.58 21.46 -11.16
C GLN A 291 -7.48 21.72 -12.22
N GLN A 292 -6.32 21.04 -12.08
CA GLN A 292 -5.18 21.31 -12.96
C GLN A 292 -5.20 20.49 -14.25
N TYR A 293 -5.77 19.28 -14.20
CA TYR A 293 -5.71 18.33 -15.30
C TYR A 293 -7.09 17.92 -15.83
N GLY A 294 -8.16 18.52 -15.28
CA GLY A 294 -9.55 18.33 -15.73
C GLY A 294 -10.25 17.14 -15.08
N SER A 295 -9.60 16.02 -14.94
CA SER A 295 -10.11 14.85 -14.20
C SER A 295 -9.00 13.84 -13.92
N MET A 296 -9.25 12.91 -13.02
CA MET A 296 -8.36 11.78 -12.77
C MET A 296 -8.15 10.92 -14.04
N GLU A 297 -9.18 10.74 -14.89
CA GLU A 297 -9.07 10.00 -16.15
C GLU A 297 -8.10 10.71 -17.11
N GLN A 298 -8.22 12.03 -17.29
CA GLN A 298 -7.31 12.83 -18.09
C GLN A 298 -5.89 12.85 -17.52
N TYR A 299 -5.76 12.84 -16.21
CA TYR A 299 -4.46 12.73 -15.55
C TYR A 299 -3.77 11.41 -15.85
N LEU A 300 -4.49 10.27 -15.77
CA LEU A 300 -3.97 8.95 -16.14
C LEU A 300 -3.47 8.93 -17.59
N GLU A 301 -4.26 9.48 -18.52
CA GLU A 301 -3.92 9.49 -19.95
C GLU A 301 -2.75 10.43 -20.26
N ASN A 302 -2.82 11.68 -19.81
CA ASN A 302 -1.93 12.75 -20.28
C ASN A 302 -0.67 12.92 -19.43
N GLN A 303 -0.72 12.59 -18.13
CA GLN A 303 0.41 12.76 -17.22
C GLN A 303 1.11 11.44 -16.94
N LEU A 304 0.35 10.36 -16.72
CA LEU A 304 0.93 9.04 -16.48
C LEU A 304 1.15 8.24 -17.77
N GLY A 305 0.62 8.70 -18.91
CA GLY A 305 0.75 8.02 -20.20
C GLY A 305 0.01 6.68 -20.26
N PHE A 306 -1.00 6.48 -19.40
CA PHE A 306 -1.79 5.26 -19.32
C PHE A 306 -3.11 5.44 -20.05
N SER A 307 -3.15 5.02 -21.30
CA SER A 307 -4.24 5.28 -22.25
C SER A 307 -5.56 4.63 -21.83
N LYS A 308 -6.64 5.08 -22.45
CA LYS A 308 -7.96 4.47 -22.27
C LYS A 308 -8.01 3.00 -22.70
N GLU A 309 -7.22 2.63 -23.69
CA GLU A 309 -7.05 1.24 -24.12
C GLU A 309 -6.35 0.42 -23.04
N ASP A 310 -5.25 0.93 -22.46
CA ASP A 310 -4.55 0.28 -21.34
C ASP A 310 -5.48 0.11 -20.13
N GLN A 311 -6.29 1.12 -19.80
CA GLN A 311 -7.29 1.04 -18.75
C GLN A 311 -8.31 -0.07 -19.02
N ASN A 312 -8.78 -0.22 -20.26
CA ASN A 312 -9.72 -1.27 -20.63
C ASN A 312 -9.09 -2.67 -20.55
N LEU A 313 -7.83 -2.82 -20.99
CA LEU A 313 -7.08 -4.07 -20.85
C LEU A 313 -6.84 -4.42 -19.37
N LEU A 314 -6.51 -3.42 -18.54
CA LEU A 314 -6.34 -3.58 -17.10
C LEU A 314 -7.65 -4.06 -16.43
N ARG A 315 -8.77 -3.45 -16.78
CA ARG A 315 -10.12 -3.86 -16.32
C ARG A 315 -10.47 -5.27 -16.76
N ALA A 316 -10.16 -5.65 -18.00
CA ALA A 316 -10.38 -7.01 -18.49
C ALA A 316 -9.54 -8.04 -17.74
N LYS A 317 -8.31 -7.67 -17.33
CA LYS A 317 -7.39 -8.55 -16.63
C LYS A 317 -7.71 -8.74 -15.14
N TYR A 318 -8.17 -7.71 -14.46
CA TYR A 318 -8.27 -7.72 -12.99
C TYR A 318 -9.67 -7.61 -12.43
N LEU A 319 -10.69 -7.40 -13.26
CA LEU A 319 -12.07 -7.30 -12.80
C LEU A 319 -12.87 -8.54 -13.19
N ILE A 320 -13.63 -9.06 -12.23
CA ILE A 320 -14.64 -10.10 -12.41
C ILE A 320 -16.02 -9.49 -12.51
N ALA A 321 -16.92 -10.17 -13.24
CA ALA A 321 -18.26 -9.68 -13.48
C ALA A 321 -19.02 -9.38 -12.18
N ALA A 322 -19.90 -8.37 -12.24
CA ALA A 322 -20.93 -8.20 -11.22
C ALA A 322 -21.91 -9.39 -11.28
N ASN A 323 -22.21 -9.98 -10.14
CA ASN A 323 -23.26 -10.99 -10.01
C ASN A 323 -24.64 -10.33 -10.02
#